data_f1eb2634e71fc37fa2d82cb1162de655
#
_entry.id   f1eb2634e71fc37fa2d82cb1162de655
#
_cell.length_a   1.000
_cell.length_b   1.000
_cell.length_c   1.000
_cell.angle_alpha   90.00
_cell.angle_beta   90.00
_cell.angle_gamma   90.00
#
_symmetry.space_group_name_H-M   'P 1'
#
loop_
_entity.id
_entity.type
_entity.pdbx_description
1 polymer ?
#
loop_
_entity_poly.entity_id
_entity_poly.type
_entity_poly.pdbx_seq_one_letter_code
_entity_poly.pdbx_strand_id
1 'polypeptide(L)'
;ICDLAYSRASNNPTRWVLVVPEDSPIQKVEDLEGKRIATESVGLTTDFLKNKGVNAEVEFSWGATEVKVPELVDAIVDVTETGSSLRANKLRIVDTLMESFPQFVANKSAYEDEWKRQKIERIGMLLKAAQAARDVVGLKMNVPSADLDKLLEKLPALRNPTVSRLTD
;
A
#
# COMPACT_ATOMS: atom_id res chain seq x y z
N ILE A 1 6.30 -16.47 -4.48
CA ILE A 1 5.46 -16.89 -5.64
C ILE A 1 5.05 -15.65 -6.43
N CYS A 2 4.42 -14.68 -5.80
CA CYS A 2 4.10 -13.43 -6.46
C CYS A 2 3.82 -12.30 -5.45
N ASP A 3 4.03 -11.07 -5.91
CA ASP A 3 3.61 -9.88 -5.19
C ASP A 3 2.10 -9.69 -5.37
N LEU A 4 1.45 -9.22 -4.31
CA LEU A 4 0.03 -8.93 -4.27
C LEU A 4 -0.13 -7.48 -3.81
N ALA A 5 -0.09 -6.55 -4.78
CA ALA A 5 -0.21 -5.12 -4.49
C ALA A 5 -1.66 -4.77 -4.10
N TYR A 6 -2.06 -5.12 -2.90
CA TYR A 6 -3.32 -4.68 -2.29
C TYR A 6 -3.12 -4.43 -0.80
N SER A 7 -3.93 -3.56 -0.26
CA SER A 7 -4.05 -3.32 1.16
C SER A 7 -5.54 -3.30 1.55
N ARG A 8 -5.84 -3.00 2.79
CA ARG A 8 -7.22 -3.03 3.28
C ARG A 8 -8.15 -2.05 2.55
N ALA A 9 -7.64 -0.88 2.17
CA ALA A 9 -8.44 0.20 1.61
C ALA A 9 -8.02 0.64 0.21
N SER A 10 -6.86 0.20 -0.29
CA SER A 10 -6.28 0.67 -1.56
C SER A 10 -5.33 -0.36 -2.19
N ASN A 11 -4.77 -0.02 -3.35
CA ASN A 11 -3.68 -0.77 -3.97
C ASN A 11 -2.29 -0.15 -3.62
N ASN A 12 -2.26 0.77 -2.65
CA ASN A 12 -1.02 1.39 -2.21
C ASN A 12 -0.23 0.47 -1.27
N PRO A 13 1.09 0.65 -1.18
CA PRO A 13 1.88 -0.03 -0.16
C PRO A 13 1.44 0.38 1.24
N THR A 14 1.57 -0.53 2.17
CA THR A 14 1.57 -0.20 3.58
C THR A 14 2.91 0.43 3.93
N ARG A 15 2.92 1.60 4.56
CA ARG A 15 4.13 2.35 4.91
C ARG A 15 4.26 2.52 6.41
N TRP A 16 5.45 2.29 6.93
CA TRP A 16 5.85 2.74 8.24
C TRP A 16 6.42 4.15 8.10
N VAL A 17 5.81 5.11 8.76
CA VAL A 17 6.11 6.54 8.59
C VAL A 17 6.43 7.21 9.91
N LEU A 18 7.42 8.10 9.88
CA LEU A 18 7.71 9.02 10.97
C LEU A 18 6.76 10.20 10.87
N VAL A 19 6.09 10.50 11.96
CA VAL A 19 4.97 11.44 11.99
C VAL A 19 5.10 12.39 13.17
N VAL A 20 4.74 13.63 12.94
CA VAL A 20 4.70 14.69 13.97
C VAL A 20 3.42 15.51 13.82
N PRO A 21 3.01 16.32 14.83
CA PRO A 21 1.97 17.33 14.65
C PRO A 21 2.25 18.27 13.48
N GLU A 22 1.21 18.76 12.82
CA GLU A 22 1.36 19.69 11.68
C GLU A 22 2.16 20.94 12.02
N ASP A 23 1.98 21.46 13.24
CA ASP A 23 2.64 22.67 13.77
C ASP A 23 4.00 22.38 14.46
N SER A 24 4.46 21.13 14.47
CA SER A 24 5.74 20.75 15.08
C SER A 24 6.92 21.43 14.39
N PRO A 25 7.93 21.90 15.14
CA PRO A 25 9.16 22.43 14.58
C PRO A 25 10.06 21.39 13.89
N ILE A 26 9.81 20.10 14.13
CA ILE A 26 10.58 18.97 13.56
C ILE A 26 10.27 18.87 12.08
N GLN A 27 11.23 19.17 11.19
CA GLN A 27 11.05 19.14 9.74
C GLN A 27 11.71 17.93 9.07
N LYS A 28 12.74 17.37 9.70
CA LYS A 28 13.55 16.27 9.19
C LYS A 28 13.97 15.34 10.32
N VAL A 29 14.52 14.17 9.96
CA VAL A 29 14.88 13.12 10.93
C VAL A 29 15.94 13.61 11.93
N GLU A 30 16.87 14.43 11.49
CA GLU A 30 17.95 14.96 12.33
C GLU A 30 17.45 15.87 13.47
N ASP A 31 16.27 16.46 13.33
CA ASP A 31 15.64 17.29 14.36
C ASP A 31 15.11 16.46 15.55
N LEU A 32 15.18 15.13 15.44
CA LEU A 32 14.77 14.19 16.50
C LEU A 32 15.87 13.87 17.51
N GLU A 33 17.06 14.48 17.40
CA GLU A 33 18.13 14.25 18.38
C GLU A 33 17.65 14.58 19.80
N GLY A 34 17.76 13.61 20.73
CA GLY A 34 17.32 13.73 22.11
C GLY A 34 15.80 13.78 22.32
N LYS A 35 15.00 13.51 21.29
CA LYS A 35 13.52 13.51 21.34
C LYS A 35 12.96 12.15 21.71
N ARG A 36 11.68 12.12 22.11
CA ARG A 36 10.93 10.88 22.42
C ARG A 36 10.02 10.50 21.27
N ILE A 37 10.06 9.21 20.92
CA ILE A 37 9.31 8.64 19.80
C ILE A 37 8.53 7.42 20.30
N ALA A 38 7.21 7.40 20.11
CA ALA A 38 6.38 6.24 20.44
C ALA A 38 6.07 5.42 19.18
N THR A 39 6.15 4.10 19.30
CA THR A 39 5.89 3.17 18.19
C THR A 39 5.63 1.75 18.68
N GLU A 40 4.86 0.96 17.93
CA GLU A 40 4.81 -0.49 18.15
C GLU A 40 6.00 -1.24 17.52
N SER A 41 6.73 -0.59 16.61
CA SER A 41 7.87 -1.18 15.90
C SER A 41 9.21 -0.60 16.37
N VAL A 42 9.54 -0.81 17.65
CA VAL A 42 10.74 -0.25 18.31
C VAL A 42 12.02 -0.63 17.56
N GLY A 43 12.21 -1.90 17.20
CA GLY A 43 13.40 -2.36 16.49
C GLY A 43 13.61 -1.66 15.15
N LEU A 44 12.58 -1.60 14.29
CA LEU A 44 12.64 -0.92 13.00
C LEU A 44 12.98 0.57 13.17
N THR A 45 12.34 1.24 14.13
CA THR A 45 12.54 2.66 14.39
C THR A 45 13.95 2.95 14.89
N THR A 46 14.45 2.14 15.82
CA THR A 46 15.81 2.27 16.35
C THR A 46 16.87 2.07 15.27
N ASP A 47 16.70 1.05 14.43
CA ASP A 47 17.64 0.78 13.32
C ASP A 47 17.62 1.91 12.27
N PHE A 48 16.43 2.44 11.97
CA PHE A 48 16.29 3.57 11.07
C PHE A 48 17.03 4.82 11.58
N LEU A 49 16.79 5.19 12.84
CA LEU A 49 17.45 6.36 13.49
C LEU A 49 18.97 6.18 13.54
N LYS A 50 19.42 4.99 13.91
CA LYS A 50 20.87 4.67 13.93
C LYS A 50 21.52 4.81 12.55
N ASN A 51 20.84 4.36 11.48
CA ASN A 51 21.33 4.54 10.11
C ASN A 51 21.37 6.00 9.66
N LYS A 52 20.54 6.87 10.24
CA LYS A 52 20.54 8.31 10.03
C LYS A 52 21.51 9.06 10.97
N GLY A 53 22.13 8.37 11.93
CA GLY A 53 23.04 8.98 12.90
C GLY A 53 22.33 9.81 13.97
N VAL A 54 21.05 9.53 14.24
CA VAL A 54 20.21 10.25 15.21
C VAL A 54 20.01 9.41 16.46
N ASN A 55 20.20 10.00 17.63
CA ASN A 55 19.99 9.37 18.93
C ASN A 55 18.73 9.93 19.58
N ALA A 56 17.64 9.17 19.55
CA ALA A 56 16.35 9.52 20.15
C ALA A 56 15.88 8.39 21.08
N GLU A 57 15.04 8.72 22.04
CA GLU A 57 14.43 7.77 22.96
C GLU A 57 13.21 7.13 22.28
N VAL A 58 13.30 5.82 22.00
CA VAL A 58 12.22 5.08 21.34
C VAL A 58 11.51 4.22 22.36
N GLU A 59 10.22 4.47 22.59
CA GLU A 59 9.39 3.73 23.52
C GLU A 59 8.31 2.90 22.82
N PHE A 60 7.99 1.75 23.43
CA PHE A 60 6.92 0.90 22.93
C PHE A 60 5.54 1.54 23.18
N SER A 61 4.73 1.58 22.15
CA SER A 61 3.36 2.06 22.19
C SER A 61 2.47 1.20 21.33
N TRP A 62 1.42 0.66 21.90
CA TRP A 62 0.43 -0.14 21.19
C TRP A 62 -0.96 0.48 21.31
N GLY A 63 -1.61 0.69 20.15
CA GLY A 63 -2.94 1.28 20.07
C GLY A 63 -2.99 2.79 20.34
N ALA A 64 -3.77 3.49 19.56
CA ALA A 64 -3.99 4.94 19.65
C ALA A 64 -2.70 5.77 19.78
N THR A 65 -1.68 5.40 19.00
CA THR A 65 -0.36 6.05 19.06
C THR A 65 -0.44 7.51 18.59
N GLU A 66 -1.32 7.81 17.63
CA GLU A 66 -1.51 9.14 17.06
C GLU A 66 -2.02 10.20 18.02
N VAL A 67 -2.64 9.81 19.16
CA VAL A 67 -3.10 10.78 20.17
C VAL A 67 -2.06 11.09 21.25
N LYS A 68 -0.88 10.48 21.20
CA LYS A 68 0.20 10.70 22.17
C LYS A 68 1.03 11.94 21.87
N VAL A 69 1.00 12.42 20.64
CA VAL A 69 1.69 13.65 20.23
C VAL A 69 0.76 14.85 20.32
N PRO A 70 1.24 16.03 20.76
CA PRO A 70 2.59 16.28 21.29
C PRO A 70 2.76 16.03 22.80
N GLU A 71 1.70 15.68 23.52
CA GLU A 71 1.63 15.74 24.97
C GLU A 71 2.58 14.77 25.68
N LEU A 72 2.71 13.55 25.17
CA LEU A 72 3.49 12.48 25.79
C LEU A 72 4.84 12.25 25.10
N VAL A 73 4.88 12.40 23.77
CA VAL A 73 6.07 12.19 22.95
C VAL A 73 6.16 13.26 21.87
N ASP A 74 7.36 13.49 21.33
CA ASP A 74 7.60 14.52 20.30
C ASP A 74 7.20 14.04 18.89
N ALA A 75 7.31 12.74 18.64
CA ALA A 75 7.00 12.10 17.37
C ALA A 75 6.48 10.68 17.56
N ILE A 76 5.89 10.14 16.51
CA ILE A 76 5.48 8.72 16.45
C ILE A 76 6.00 8.07 15.18
N VAL A 77 6.16 6.74 15.22
CA VAL A 77 6.27 5.92 14.03
C VAL A 77 5.07 5.00 13.99
N ASP A 78 4.29 5.09 12.93
CA ASP A 78 3.05 4.36 12.78
C ASP A 78 2.87 3.85 11.34
N VAL A 79 1.94 2.91 11.17
CA VAL A 79 1.64 2.30 9.89
C VAL A 79 0.51 3.05 9.18
N THR A 80 0.67 3.30 7.89
CA THR A 80 -0.38 3.92 7.10
C THR A 80 -0.42 3.42 5.65
N GLU A 81 -1.58 3.45 5.04
CA GLU A 81 -1.78 3.24 3.61
C GLU A 81 -2.05 4.56 2.90
N THR A 82 -3.08 5.26 3.33
CA THR A 82 -3.60 6.49 2.69
C THR A 82 -3.26 7.76 3.44
N GLY A 83 -2.79 7.65 4.68
CA GLY A 83 -2.55 8.79 5.56
C GLY A 83 -3.83 9.47 6.08
N SER A 84 -5.01 8.87 5.87
CA SER A 84 -6.28 9.51 6.25
C SER A 84 -6.43 9.70 7.77
N SER A 85 -6.04 8.71 8.57
CA SER A 85 -6.06 8.78 10.03
C SER A 85 -5.08 9.85 10.54
N LEU A 86 -3.90 9.93 9.96
CA LEU A 86 -2.91 10.95 10.31
C LEU A 86 -3.45 12.37 10.05
N ARG A 87 -4.02 12.61 8.87
CA ARG A 87 -4.63 13.92 8.55
C ARG A 87 -5.80 14.26 9.47
N ALA A 88 -6.65 13.29 9.80
CA ALA A 88 -7.76 13.49 10.73
C ALA A 88 -7.30 13.93 12.13
N ASN A 89 -6.09 13.51 12.54
CA ASN A 89 -5.46 13.89 13.81
C ASN A 89 -4.49 15.07 13.68
N LYS A 90 -4.52 15.82 12.56
CA LYS A 90 -3.64 16.96 12.29
C LYS A 90 -2.14 16.60 12.40
N LEU A 91 -1.80 15.47 11.82
CA LEU A 91 -0.43 14.95 11.79
C LEU A 91 0.11 14.98 10.36
N ARG A 92 1.43 15.23 10.24
CA ARG A 92 2.16 15.17 8.98
C ARG A 92 3.28 14.16 9.01
N ILE A 93 3.56 13.58 7.85
CA ILE A 93 4.66 12.64 7.65
C ILE A 93 5.95 13.45 7.45
N VAL A 94 7.00 13.08 8.18
CA VAL A 94 8.36 13.63 8.07
C VAL A 94 9.21 12.76 7.14
N ASP A 95 9.16 11.44 7.34
CA ASP A 95 9.91 10.48 6.52
C ASP A 95 9.19 9.12 6.47
N THR A 96 9.59 8.27 5.54
CA THR A 96 9.10 6.89 5.41
C THR A 96 10.22 5.91 5.75
N LEU A 97 10.02 5.09 6.77
CA LEU A 97 11.00 4.12 7.23
C LEU A 97 11.05 2.89 6.34
N MET A 98 9.86 2.42 5.92
CA MET A 98 9.72 1.20 5.14
C MET A 98 8.41 1.20 4.36
N GLU A 99 8.44 0.64 3.17
CA GLU A 99 7.25 0.28 2.39
C GLU A 99 7.14 -1.23 2.27
N SER A 100 5.93 -1.75 2.34
CA SER A 100 5.69 -3.18 2.27
C SER A 100 4.41 -3.49 1.49
N PHE A 101 4.44 -4.63 0.80
CA PHE A 101 3.31 -5.20 0.09
C PHE A 101 3.05 -6.62 0.58
N PRO A 102 1.80 -7.08 0.61
CA PRO A 102 1.51 -8.48 0.77
C PRO A 102 2.17 -9.32 -0.32
N GLN A 103 2.69 -10.47 0.07
CA GLN A 103 3.30 -11.41 -0.86
C GLN A 103 2.70 -12.80 -0.67
N PHE A 104 2.43 -13.49 -1.76
CA PHE A 104 2.07 -14.89 -1.74
C PHE A 104 3.34 -15.74 -1.75
N VAL A 105 3.60 -16.39 -0.64
CA VAL A 105 4.81 -17.21 -0.43
C VAL A 105 4.45 -18.68 -0.25
N ALA A 106 5.41 -19.56 -0.51
CA ALA A 106 5.29 -20.99 -0.24
C ALA A 106 6.56 -21.53 0.41
N ASN A 107 6.42 -22.60 1.16
CA ASN A 107 7.55 -23.37 1.65
C ASN A 107 8.32 -23.99 0.47
N LYS A 108 9.65 -23.93 0.48
CA LYS A 108 10.51 -24.41 -0.61
C LYS A 108 10.26 -25.90 -0.92
N SER A 109 10.25 -26.76 0.10
CA SER A 109 10.03 -28.21 -0.09
C SER A 109 8.62 -28.54 -0.60
N ALA A 110 7.60 -27.74 -0.24
CA ALA A 110 6.27 -27.87 -0.80
C ALA A 110 6.23 -27.46 -2.28
N TYR A 111 7.04 -26.50 -2.69
CA TYR A 111 7.11 -26.04 -4.08
C TYR A 111 7.91 -27.00 -5.00
N GLU A 112 8.75 -27.86 -4.45
CA GLU A 112 9.45 -28.95 -5.16
C GLU A 112 8.51 -30.11 -5.52
N ASP A 113 7.43 -30.33 -4.75
CA ASP A 113 6.39 -31.30 -5.04
C ASP A 113 5.51 -30.83 -6.20
N GLU A 114 5.47 -31.60 -7.29
CA GLU A 114 4.78 -31.23 -8.54
C GLU A 114 3.30 -30.91 -8.34
N TRP A 115 2.57 -31.74 -7.57
CA TRP A 115 1.14 -31.54 -7.34
C TRP A 115 0.89 -30.27 -6.51
N LYS A 116 1.66 -30.06 -5.45
CA LYS A 116 1.55 -28.85 -4.60
C LYS A 116 1.92 -27.61 -5.38
N ARG A 117 2.99 -27.63 -6.17
CA ARG A 117 3.42 -26.52 -7.02
C ARG A 117 2.31 -26.08 -7.96
N GLN A 118 1.70 -27.02 -8.68
CA GLN A 118 0.58 -26.71 -9.58
C GLN A 118 -0.60 -26.05 -8.84
N LYS A 119 -0.91 -26.50 -7.61
CA LYS A 119 -1.98 -25.86 -6.81
C LYS A 119 -1.61 -24.48 -6.37
N ILE A 120 -0.37 -24.26 -5.90
CA ILE A 120 0.15 -22.97 -5.48
C ILE A 120 0.12 -21.97 -6.65
N GLU A 121 0.62 -22.37 -7.82
CA GLU A 121 0.63 -21.53 -9.02
C GLU A 121 -0.78 -21.16 -9.49
N ARG A 122 -1.73 -22.09 -9.45
CA ARG A 122 -3.15 -21.80 -9.77
C ARG A 122 -3.77 -20.80 -8.80
N ILE A 123 -3.49 -20.92 -7.50
CA ILE A 123 -3.96 -19.95 -6.50
C ILE A 123 -3.33 -18.59 -6.78
N GLY A 124 -2.02 -18.51 -7.02
CA GLY A 124 -1.32 -17.28 -7.37
C GLY A 124 -1.90 -16.61 -8.62
N MET A 125 -2.20 -17.39 -9.66
CA MET A 125 -2.85 -16.91 -10.88
C MET A 125 -4.23 -16.31 -10.59
N LEU A 126 -5.05 -16.99 -9.79
CA LEU A 126 -6.39 -16.50 -9.43
C LEU A 126 -6.34 -15.21 -8.62
N LEU A 127 -5.42 -15.12 -7.67
CA LEU A 127 -5.22 -13.90 -6.87
C LEU A 127 -4.79 -12.72 -7.74
N LYS A 128 -3.83 -12.92 -8.65
CA LYS A 128 -3.41 -11.90 -9.62
C LYS A 128 -4.55 -11.49 -10.55
N ALA A 129 -5.33 -12.43 -11.03
CA ALA A 129 -6.47 -12.14 -11.91
C ALA A 129 -7.55 -11.34 -11.18
N ALA A 130 -7.86 -11.69 -9.93
CA ALA A 130 -8.80 -10.93 -9.11
C ALA A 130 -8.30 -9.49 -8.83
N GLN A 131 -7.00 -9.31 -8.63
CA GLN A 131 -6.39 -7.98 -8.47
C GLN A 131 -6.49 -7.17 -9.76
N ALA A 132 -6.08 -7.73 -10.89
CA ALA A 132 -6.13 -7.06 -12.20
C ALA A 132 -7.57 -6.68 -12.61
N ALA A 133 -8.58 -7.46 -12.18
CA ALA A 133 -9.98 -7.17 -12.48
C ALA A 133 -10.51 -5.92 -11.76
N ARG A 134 -9.84 -5.42 -10.72
CA ARG A 134 -10.26 -4.19 -10.03
C ARG A 134 -10.03 -2.93 -10.84
N ASP A 135 -9.02 -2.96 -11.72
CA ASP A 135 -8.60 -1.80 -12.50
C ASP A 135 -9.25 -1.77 -13.89
N VAL A 136 -10.16 -2.70 -14.18
CA VAL A 136 -10.87 -2.79 -15.45
C VAL A 136 -12.37 -2.83 -15.25
N VAL A 137 -13.09 -2.25 -16.20
CA VAL A 137 -14.55 -2.26 -16.25
C VAL A 137 -15.03 -2.89 -17.56
N GLY A 138 -16.10 -3.66 -17.51
CA GLY A 138 -16.77 -4.16 -18.68
C GLY A 138 -17.64 -3.05 -19.29
N LEU A 139 -17.42 -2.72 -20.57
CA LEU A 139 -18.26 -1.80 -21.31
C LEU A 139 -19.11 -2.56 -22.30
N LYS A 140 -20.43 -2.36 -22.25
CA LYS A 140 -21.38 -2.90 -23.21
C LYS A 140 -22.27 -1.76 -23.70
N MET A 141 -22.39 -1.64 -25.01
CA MET A 141 -23.19 -0.57 -25.63
C MET A 141 -23.81 -1.01 -26.93
N ASN A 142 -24.89 -0.37 -27.31
CA ASN A 142 -25.50 -0.46 -28.65
C ASN A 142 -25.03 0.75 -29.46
N VAL A 143 -24.56 0.50 -30.68
CA VAL A 143 -24.00 1.56 -31.56
C VAL A 143 -24.61 1.40 -32.95
N PRO A 144 -25.01 2.51 -33.61
CA PRO A 144 -25.38 2.46 -35.04
C PRO A 144 -24.23 1.91 -35.88
N SER A 145 -24.55 1.05 -36.87
CA SER A 145 -23.50 0.42 -37.70
C SER A 145 -22.60 1.44 -38.43
N ALA A 146 -23.13 2.62 -38.75
CA ALA A 146 -22.40 3.71 -39.38
C ALA A 146 -21.29 4.35 -38.52
N ASP A 147 -21.41 4.21 -37.19
CA ASP A 147 -20.48 4.83 -36.23
C ASP A 147 -19.53 3.82 -35.59
N LEU A 148 -19.67 2.53 -35.95
CA LEU A 148 -18.91 1.46 -35.31
C LEU A 148 -17.39 1.64 -35.50
N ASP A 149 -16.94 1.86 -36.73
CA ASP A 149 -15.50 1.97 -37.00
C ASP A 149 -14.86 3.17 -36.29
N LYS A 150 -15.54 4.32 -36.29
CA LYS A 150 -15.09 5.52 -35.58
C LYS A 150 -15.01 5.30 -34.06
N LEU A 151 -15.92 4.47 -33.51
CA LEU A 151 -15.91 4.15 -32.09
C LEU A 151 -14.76 3.20 -31.75
N LEU A 152 -14.54 2.18 -32.59
CA LEU A 152 -13.47 1.19 -32.39
C LEU A 152 -12.07 1.85 -32.39
N GLU A 153 -11.86 2.89 -33.18
CA GLU A 153 -10.61 3.67 -33.20
C GLU A 153 -10.37 4.45 -31.89
N LYS A 154 -11.45 4.81 -31.16
CA LYS A 154 -11.37 5.65 -29.96
C LYS A 154 -11.42 4.87 -28.64
N LEU A 155 -11.88 3.63 -28.68
CA LEU A 155 -12.01 2.82 -27.46
C LEU A 155 -10.63 2.36 -26.98
N PRO A 156 -10.24 2.65 -25.74
CA PRO A 156 -9.00 2.16 -25.12
C PRO A 156 -9.15 0.69 -24.71
N ALA A 157 -9.52 -0.20 -25.63
CA ALA A 157 -9.75 -1.59 -25.32
C ALA A 157 -8.42 -2.36 -25.24
N LEU A 158 -8.26 -3.16 -24.18
CA LEU A 158 -7.12 -4.07 -24.01
C LEU A 158 -7.08 -5.18 -25.08
N ARG A 159 -8.21 -5.47 -25.72
CA ARG A 159 -8.39 -6.43 -26.82
C ARG A 159 -9.47 -5.91 -27.76
N ASN A 160 -9.50 -6.46 -28.97
CA ASN A 160 -10.56 -6.17 -29.93
C ASN A 160 -11.93 -6.48 -29.28
N PRO A 161 -12.86 -5.53 -29.28
CA PRO A 161 -14.17 -5.74 -28.70
C PRO A 161 -14.95 -6.82 -29.49
N THR A 162 -15.80 -7.54 -28.79
CA THR A 162 -16.75 -8.44 -29.45
C THR A 162 -17.89 -7.62 -30.04
N VAL A 163 -18.10 -7.74 -31.33
CA VAL A 163 -19.19 -7.07 -32.05
C VAL A 163 -20.25 -8.11 -32.44
N SER A 164 -21.50 -7.86 -32.05
CA SER A 164 -22.65 -8.67 -32.46
C SER A 164 -23.66 -7.77 -33.14
N ARG A 165 -24.16 -8.16 -34.30
CA ARG A 165 -25.29 -7.49 -34.95
C ARG A 165 -26.58 -7.81 -34.18
N LEU A 166 -27.33 -6.72 -33.90
CA LEU A 166 -28.68 -6.88 -33.40
C LEU A 166 -29.63 -6.98 -34.61
N THR A 167 -30.52 -7.95 -34.59
CA THR A 167 -31.65 -8.05 -35.54
C THR A 167 -32.80 -7.20 -35.01
N ASP A 168 -33.46 -6.49 -35.91
CA ASP A 168 -34.69 -5.76 -35.63
C ASP A 168 -35.78 -6.70 -35.19
#